data_76f58ed3b3a227efa2498fb2bd6fca8a
#
_entry.id   76f58ed3b3a227efa2498fb2bd6fca8a
#
_cell.length_a   1.000
_cell.length_b   1.000
_cell.length_c   1.000
_cell.angle_alpha   90.00
_cell.angle_beta   90.00
_cell.angle_gamma   90.00
#
_symmetry.space_group_name_H-M   'P 1'
#
loop_
_entity.id
_entity.type
_entity.pdbx_description
1 polymer ?
#
loop_
_entity_poly.entity_id
_entity_poly.type
_entity_poly.pdbx_seq_one_letter_code
_entity_poly.pdbx_strand_id
1 'polypeptide(L)'
;QNRDLIYTTLIKGYADALATHESAIRQFMKDYSVEYRILDEPLMTARLGVAFSKNRSDDLPQQLTEVFQEMLADGTVRQIVSRYLDDPEHYLDGLEDSTHA
;
A
#
# COMPACT_ATOMS: atom_id res chain seq x y z
N GLN A 1 16.00 -6.93 5.78
CA GLN A 1 15.67 -8.14 5.09
C GLN A 1 15.31 -7.90 3.64
N ASN A 2 15.82 -8.73 2.76
CA ASN A 2 15.61 -8.56 1.34
C ASN A 2 14.28 -9.18 0.93
N ARG A 3 13.35 -8.35 0.49
CA ARG A 3 12.02 -8.79 0.07
C ARG A 3 12.09 -9.73 -1.13
N ASP A 4 13.06 -9.52 -2.01
CA ASP A 4 13.23 -10.36 -3.19
C ASP A 4 13.59 -11.80 -2.82
N LEU A 5 14.32 -12.01 -1.73
CA LEU A 5 14.63 -13.36 -1.27
C LEU A 5 13.37 -14.10 -0.81
N ILE A 6 12.44 -13.38 -0.19
CA ILE A 6 11.17 -13.96 0.26
C ILE A 6 10.37 -14.44 -0.96
N TYR A 7 10.28 -13.61 -1.98
CA TYR A 7 9.54 -13.97 -3.20
C TYR A 7 10.23 -15.08 -3.96
N THR A 8 11.56 -15.13 -3.93
CA THR A 8 12.32 -16.19 -4.59
C THR A 8 11.99 -17.55 -3.99
N THR A 9 11.74 -17.66 -2.70
CA THR A 9 11.38 -18.94 -2.09
C THR A 9 10.08 -19.48 -2.66
N LEU A 10 9.14 -18.61 -2.99
CA LEU A 10 7.89 -19.03 -3.62
C LEU A 10 8.12 -19.48 -5.05
N ILE A 11 8.91 -18.73 -5.81
CA ILE A 11 9.22 -19.09 -7.20
C ILE A 11 9.89 -20.44 -7.30
N LYS A 12 10.83 -20.73 -6.42
CA LYS A 12 11.60 -21.98 -6.46
C LYS A 12 10.88 -23.15 -5.81
N GLY A 13 9.68 -22.93 -5.28
CA GLY A 13 8.93 -23.99 -4.65
C GLY A 13 9.40 -24.40 -3.28
N TYR A 14 10.24 -23.60 -2.64
CA TYR A 14 10.67 -23.87 -1.28
C TYR A 14 9.59 -23.56 -0.26
N ALA A 15 8.64 -22.72 -0.63
CA ALA A 15 7.47 -22.38 0.19
C ALA A 15 6.21 -22.59 -0.64
N ASP A 16 5.16 -23.05 0.03
CA ASP A 16 3.88 -23.28 -0.63
C ASP A 16 3.01 -22.02 -0.67
N ALA A 17 3.27 -21.10 0.24
CA ALA A 17 2.49 -19.87 0.35
C ALA A 17 3.36 -18.77 0.95
N LEU A 18 2.91 -17.54 0.75
CA LEU A 18 3.63 -16.35 1.20
C LEU A 18 2.63 -15.37 1.79
N ALA A 19 2.98 -14.78 2.92
CA ALA A 19 2.21 -13.69 3.51
C ALA A 19 2.97 -12.38 3.31
N THR A 20 2.33 -11.42 2.65
CA THR A 20 2.96 -10.15 2.33
C THR A 20 1.89 -9.10 2.08
N HIS A 21 2.30 -7.86 1.83
CA HIS A 21 1.37 -6.81 1.43
C HIS A 21 0.88 -7.08 0.01
N GLU A 22 -0.40 -6.89 -0.22
CA GLU A 22 -0.99 -7.17 -1.51
C GLU A 22 -0.36 -6.34 -2.62
N SER A 23 -0.14 -5.04 -2.38
CA SER A 23 0.48 -4.18 -3.38
C SER A 23 1.88 -4.64 -3.75
N ALA A 24 2.63 -5.15 -2.78
CA ALA A 24 3.99 -5.61 -3.02
C ALA A 24 4.02 -6.86 -3.89
N ILE A 25 3.16 -7.84 -3.62
CA ILE A 25 3.14 -9.06 -4.42
C ILE A 25 2.59 -8.79 -5.82
N ARG A 26 1.61 -7.91 -5.96
CA ARG A 26 1.09 -7.55 -7.27
C ARG A 26 2.16 -6.87 -8.13
N GLN A 27 2.96 -5.99 -7.54
CA GLN A 27 4.05 -5.35 -8.24
C GLN A 27 5.11 -6.38 -8.65
N PHE A 28 5.43 -7.32 -7.76
CA PHE A 28 6.38 -8.38 -8.05
C PHE A 28 5.92 -9.24 -9.23
N MET A 29 4.64 -9.64 -9.23
CA MET A 29 4.09 -10.43 -10.33
C MET A 29 4.20 -9.69 -11.66
N LYS A 30 3.95 -8.40 -11.63
CA LYS A 30 4.03 -7.57 -12.82
C LYS A 30 5.47 -7.42 -13.31
N ASP A 31 6.40 -7.16 -12.40
CA ASP A 31 7.80 -6.93 -12.75
C ASP A 31 8.47 -8.18 -13.32
N TYR A 32 8.12 -9.34 -12.81
CA TYR A 32 8.76 -10.62 -13.20
C TYR A 32 7.88 -11.47 -14.09
N SER A 33 6.70 -10.97 -14.48
CA SER A 33 5.78 -11.68 -15.37
C SER A 33 5.41 -13.07 -14.86
N VAL A 34 5.16 -13.18 -13.57
CA VAL A 34 4.73 -14.43 -12.94
C VAL A 34 3.33 -14.24 -12.38
N GLU A 35 2.59 -15.33 -12.24
CA GLU A 35 1.23 -15.27 -11.71
C GLU A 35 1.09 -16.18 -10.50
N TYR A 36 0.50 -15.62 -9.44
CA TYR A 36 0.14 -16.37 -8.25
C TYR A 36 -1.29 -16.00 -7.86
N ARG A 37 -1.94 -16.93 -7.18
CA ARG A 37 -3.28 -16.68 -6.70
C ARG A 37 -3.22 -15.96 -5.36
N ILE A 38 -3.93 -14.85 -5.25
CA ILE A 38 -4.08 -14.12 -3.99
C ILE A 38 -5.43 -14.54 -3.41
N LEU A 39 -5.42 -15.00 -2.16
CA LEU A 39 -6.65 -15.42 -1.51
C LEU A 39 -7.54 -14.22 -1.22
N ASP A 40 -8.85 -14.43 -1.30
CA ASP A 40 -9.83 -13.35 -1.10
C ASP A 40 -9.84 -12.85 0.34
N GLU A 41 -9.54 -13.71 1.29
CA GLU A 41 -9.55 -13.32 2.69
C GLU A 41 -8.18 -12.81 3.12
N PRO A 42 -8.08 -11.56 3.58
CA PRO A 42 -6.81 -11.05 4.07
C PRO A 42 -6.49 -11.62 5.46
N LEU A 43 -5.18 -11.82 5.72
CA LEU A 43 -4.74 -12.17 7.06
C LEU A 43 -4.99 -11.02 8.03
N MET A 44 -4.71 -9.81 7.59
CA MET A 44 -5.01 -8.61 8.36
C MET A 44 -5.06 -7.44 7.39
N THR A 45 -5.75 -6.41 7.80
CA THR A 45 -5.82 -5.16 7.05
C THR A 45 -5.13 -4.08 7.87
N ALA A 46 -4.19 -3.36 7.25
CA ALA A 46 -3.41 -2.34 7.92
C ALA A 46 -3.54 -1.02 7.20
N ARG A 47 -3.48 0.06 7.97
CA ARG A 47 -3.44 1.40 7.43
C ARG A 47 -1.99 1.85 7.31
N LEU A 48 -1.70 2.58 6.25
CA LEU A 48 -0.38 3.14 6.04
C LEU A 48 -0.44 4.62 6.36
N GLY A 49 0.55 5.08 7.09
CA GLY A 49 0.62 6.48 7.47
C GLY A 49 2.03 7.02 7.40
N VAL A 50 2.15 8.32 7.54
CA VAL A 50 3.43 9.01 7.59
C VAL A 50 3.71 9.36 9.04
N ALA A 51 4.89 9.00 9.52
CA ALA A 51 5.29 9.25 10.90
C ALA A 51 6.26 10.42 10.97
N PHE A 52 6.11 11.21 12.01
CA PHE A 52 7.02 12.31 12.29
C PHE A 52 7.69 12.11 13.63
N SER A 53 8.83 12.75 13.83
CA SER A 53 9.47 12.73 15.14
C SER A 53 8.57 13.38 16.18
N LYS A 54 8.44 12.75 17.33
CA LYS A 54 7.65 13.30 18.44
C LYS A 54 8.23 14.59 19.00
N ASN A 55 9.50 14.85 18.68
CA ASN A 55 10.17 16.08 19.12
C ASN A 55 9.90 17.27 18.20
N ARG A 56 9.22 17.03 17.12
CA ARG A 56 8.88 18.06 16.16
C ARG A 56 7.75 18.93 16.72
N SER A 57 7.95 20.25 16.75
CA SER A 57 7.00 21.17 17.36
C SER A 57 6.27 22.05 16.34
N ASP A 58 6.55 21.91 15.05
CA ASP A 58 5.87 22.70 14.02
C ASP A 58 4.55 22.04 13.64
N ASP A 59 3.83 22.68 12.74
CA ASP A 59 2.51 22.21 12.31
C ASP A 59 2.55 21.44 10.96
N LEU A 60 3.73 20.98 10.56
CA LEU A 60 3.88 20.26 9.30
C LEU A 60 2.99 19.00 9.23
N PRO A 61 2.88 18.17 10.29
CA PRO A 61 1.99 17.01 10.23
C PRO A 61 0.54 17.40 9.92
N GLN A 62 0.06 18.48 10.54
CA GLN A 62 -1.30 18.95 10.29
C GLN A 62 -1.45 19.49 8.88
N GLN A 63 -0.46 20.24 8.41
CA GLN A 63 -0.48 20.78 7.05
C GLN A 63 -0.49 19.65 6.02
N LEU A 64 0.30 18.59 6.24
CA LEU A 64 0.34 17.45 5.35
C LEU A 64 -1.02 16.75 5.32
N THR A 65 -1.65 16.57 6.47
CA THR A 65 -2.97 15.97 6.55
C THR A 65 -4.00 16.78 5.74
N GLU A 66 -3.99 18.09 5.88
CA GLU A 66 -4.91 18.96 5.17
C GLU A 66 -4.70 18.89 3.66
N VAL A 67 -3.45 18.93 3.22
CA VAL A 67 -3.13 18.83 1.80
C VAL A 67 -3.55 17.47 1.25
N PHE A 68 -3.31 16.40 2.00
CA PHE A 68 -3.69 15.06 1.59
C PHE A 68 -5.21 14.93 1.45
N GLN A 69 -5.95 15.52 2.37
CA GLN A 69 -7.41 15.53 2.29
C GLN A 69 -7.90 16.27 1.04
N GLU A 70 -7.28 17.40 0.71
CA GLU A 70 -7.60 18.12 -0.52
C GLU A 70 -7.30 17.28 -1.75
N MET A 71 -6.18 16.57 -1.76
CA MET A 71 -5.79 15.72 -2.88
C MET A 71 -6.70 14.51 -3.03
N LEU A 72 -7.22 14.00 -1.92
CA LEU A 72 -8.23 12.94 -1.98
C LEU A 72 -9.52 13.46 -2.59
N ALA A 73 -9.93 14.66 -2.18
CA ALA A 73 -11.20 15.24 -2.62
C ALA A 73 -11.19 15.62 -4.10
N ASP A 74 -10.05 16.13 -4.60
CA ASP A 74 -9.96 16.61 -5.98
C ASP A 74 -9.52 15.54 -6.99
N GLY A 75 -9.25 14.32 -6.53
CA GLY A 75 -8.88 13.22 -7.39
C GLY A 75 -7.39 13.08 -7.67
N THR A 76 -6.55 13.94 -7.08
CA THR A 76 -5.12 13.89 -7.33
C THR A 76 -4.49 12.58 -6.83
N VAL A 77 -4.89 12.13 -5.63
CA VAL A 77 -4.37 10.88 -5.07
C VAL A 77 -4.76 9.70 -5.97
N ARG A 78 -6.02 9.68 -6.42
CA ARG A 78 -6.47 8.61 -7.32
C ARG A 78 -5.67 8.58 -8.61
N GLN A 79 -5.38 9.75 -9.18
CA GLN A 79 -4.57 9.82 -10.39
C GLN A 79 -3.18 9.27 -10.17
N ILE A 80 -2.55 9.63 -9.05
CA ILE A 80 -1.19 9.17 -8.76
C ILE A 80 -1.18 7.66 -8.54
N VAL A 81 -2.11 7.16 -7.72
CA VAL A 81 -2.18 5.72 -7.43
C VAL A 81 -2.45 4.91 -8.69
N SER A 82 -3.29 5.43 -9.59
CA SER A 82 -3.63 4.70 -10.81
C SER A 82 -2.44 4.52 -11.76
N ARG A 83 -1.40 5.33 -11.60
CA ARG A 83 -0.17 5.15 -12.39
C ARG A 83 0.64 3.95 -11.95
N TYR A 84 0.46 3.49 -10.72
CA TYR A 84 1.28 2.45 -10.12
C TYR A 84 0.49 1.19 -9.82
N LEU A 85 -0.81 1.30 -9.55
CA LEU A 85 -1.66 0.18 -9.16
C LEU A 85 -2.85 0.08 -10.10
N ASP A 86 -3.22 -1.15 -10.44
CA ASP A 86 -4.27 -1.40 -11.44
C ASP A 86 -5.66 -1.08 -10.93
N ASP A 87 -5.91 -1.21 -9.63
CA ASP A 87 -7.21 -0.95 -9.05
C ASP A 87 -7.09 0.05 -7.90
N PRO A 88 -7.03 1.37 -8.22
CA PRO A 88 -6.83 2.37 -7.17
C PRO A 88 -7.95 2.40 -6.14
N GLU A 89 -9.17 2.07 -6.51
CA GLU A 89 -10.29 2.10 -5.57
C GLU A 89 -10.10 1.11 -4.43
N HIS A 90 -9.50 -0.04 -4.73
CA HIS A 90 -9.23 -1.06 -3.73
C HIS A 90 -8.32 -0.54 -2.61
N TYR A 91 -7.40 0.34 -2.94
CA TYR A 91 -6.43 0.89 -1.99
C TYR A 91 -6.90 2.19 -1.35
N LEU A 92 -7.85 2.88 -1.96
CA LEU A 92 -8.34 4.16 -1.47
C LEU A 92 -9.62 4.05 -0.66
N ASP A 93 -10.28 2.89 -0.69
CA ASP A 93 -11.49 2.66 0.08
C ASP A 93 -11.23 2.89 1.57
N GLY A 94 -12.06 3.68 2.20
CA GLY A 94 -11.98 3.94 3.62
C GLY A 94 -10.97 5.01 4.02
N LEU A 95 -10.17 5.53 3.09
CA LEU A 95 -9.23 6.60 3.43
C LEU A 95 -9.93 7.86 3.90
N GLU A 96 -11.08 8.16 3.33
CA GLU A 96 -11.87 9.31 3.75
C GLU A 96 -12.32 9.18 5.20
N ASP A 97 -12.69 7.97 5.62
CA ASP A 97 -13.07 7.70 7.00
C ASP A 97 -11.88 7.81 7.94
N SER A 98 -10.70 7.41 7.48
CA SER A 98 -9.51 7.42 8.32
C SER A 98 -9.02 8.84 8.62
N THR A 99 -9.40 9.84 7.83
CA THR A 99 -9.00 11.22 8.06
C THR A 99 -9.73 11.87 9.20
N HIS A 100 -10.77 11.25 9.71
CA HIS A 100 -11.57 11.77 10.80
C HIS A 100 -11.16 11.23 12.17
N ALA A 101 -10.20 10.38 12.21
CA ALA A 101 -9.74 9.77 13.46
C ALA A 101 -8.91 10.71 14.32
#